data_767d3e03d04b08488ddc27525845533f
#
_entry.id   767d3e03d04b08488ddc27525845533f
#
_cell.length_a   1.000
_cell.length_b   1.000
_cell.length_c   1.000
_cell.angle_alpha   90.00
_cell.angle_beta   90.00
_cell.angle_gamma   90.00
#
_symmetry.space_group_name_H-M   'P 1'
#
loop_
_entity.id
_entity.type
_entity.pdbx_description
1 polymer ?
#
loop_
_entity_poly.entity_id
_entity_poly.type
_entity_poly.pdbx_seq_one_letter_code
_entity_poly.pdbx_strand_id
1 'polypeptide(L)'
;MPRVVLAIAAAPLLMLTLIGCKANPPGKAETAVVNWAKHKMFVHNKKEKNPIQNTPAGIADGREAFSHYCAACHGLDAQSTGVPFADRMSPPVPSLAGMDAQSYSDGQLKWIIDFGIWPSGMPGSKGMLSDDEIWSIVLYLRHLPPAGSLGEPQMYTQ
;
A
#
# COMPACT_ATOMS: atom_id res chain seq x y z
N MET A 1 29.36 -47.00 11.85
CA MET A 1 28.34 -47.03 10.81
C MET A 1 27.06 -46.18 11.08
N PRO A 2 26.70 -45.72 12.28
CA PRO A 2 25.48 -44.93 12.50
C PRO A 2 25.58 -43.48 11.93
N ARG A 3 26.77 -42.92 11.81
CA ARG A 3 26.97 -41.53 11.31
C ARG A 3 26.65 -41.33 9.81
N VAL A 4 26.89 -42.38 9.00
CA VAL A 4 26.63 -42.33 7.55
C VAL A 4 25.15 -42.41 7.24
N VAL A 5 24.39 -43.19 8.02
CA VAL A 5 22.93 -43.32 7.86
C VAL A 5 22.21 -42.02 8.22
N LEU A 6 22.71 -41.28 9.24
CA LEU A 6 22.12 -39.97 9.66
C LEU A 6 22.35 -38.88 8.57
N ALA A 7 23.50 -38.90 7.91
CA ALA A 7 23.81 -37.93 6.84
C ALA A 7 22.98 -38.19 5.56
N ILE A 8 22.65 -39.46 5.26
CA ILE A 8 21.81 -39.81 4.09
C ILE A 8 20.33 -39.45 4.32
N ALA A 9 19.84 -39.51 5.56
CA ALA A 9 18.47 -39.12 5.90
C ALA A 9 18.25 -37.60 5.96
N ALA A 10 19.30 -36.83 6.27
CA ALA A 10 19.22 -35.37 6.33
C ALA A 10 19.21 -34.69 4.93
N ALA A 11 19.84 -35.29 3.95
CA ALA A 11 19.95 -34.75 2.58
C ALA A 11 18.58 -34.60 1.88
N PRO A 12 17.66 -35.58 1.88
CA PRO A 12 16.34 -35.41 1.25
C PRO A 12 15.45 -34.44 2.01
N LEU A 13 15.60 -34.28 3.33
CA LEU A 13 14.85 -33.30 4.12
C LEU A 13 15.28 -31.87 3.78
N LEU A 14 16.56 -31.64 3.53
CA LEU A 14 17.09 -30.34 3.12
C LEU A 14 16.65 -29.98 1.68
N MET A 15 16.54 -30.97 0.79
CA MET A 15 16.08 -30.79 -0.58
C MET A 15 14.58 -30.42 -0.65
N LEU A 16 13.75 -30.93 0.28
CA LEU A 16 12.31 -30.56 0.34
C LEU A 16 12.11 -29.09 0.72
N THR A 17 13.02 -28.48 1.46
CA THR A 17 12.92 -27.05 1.85
C THR A 17 13.29 -26.09 0.72
N LEU A 18 13.93 -26.60 -0.36
CA LEU A 18 14.32 -25.79 -1.53
C LEU A 18 13.27 -25.80 -2.67
N ILE A 19 12.20 -26.58 -2.54
CA ILE A 19 11.06 -26.48 -3.46
C ILE A 19 10.34 -25.19 -3.12
N GLY A 20 10.69 -24.10 -3.81
CA GLY A 20 10.04 -22.79 -3.66
C GLY A 20 8.54 -22.95 -3.80
N CYS A 21 7.80 -22.69 -2.74
CA CYS A 21 6.36 -22.68 -2.78
C CYS A 21 5.92 -21.62 -3.79
N LYS A 22 5.38 -22.05 -4.92
CA LYS A 22 4.68 -21.15 -5.83
C LYS A 22 3.45 -20.67 -5.04
N ALA A 23 3.52 -19.46 -4.52
CA ALA A 23 2.42 -18.89 -3.77
C ALA A 23 1.21 -18.75 -4.70
N ASN A 24 0.16 -19.50 -4.43
CA ASN A 24 -1.13 -19.26 -5.08
C ASN A 24 -1.70 -17.93 -4.55
N PRO A 25 -2.46 -17.18 -5.36
CA PRO A 25 -3.15 -15.99 -4.86
C PRO A 25 -4.03 -16.40 -3.67
N PRO A 26 -4.06 -15.60 -2.59
CA PRO A 26 -4.77 -15.94 -1.36
C PRO A 26 -6.27 -16.09 -1.64
N GLY A 27 -6.88 -17.08 -0.99
CA GLY A 27 -8.32 -17.31 -1.06
C GLY A 27 -9.11 -16.18 -0.40
N LYS A 28 -10.42 -16.08 -0.69
CA LYS A 28 -11.29 -15.02 -0.14
C LYS A 28 -11.27 -14.95 1.40
N ALA A 29 -11.27 -16.10 2.07
CA ALA A 29 -11.22 -16.18 3.53
C ALA A 29 -9.88 -15.71 4.08
N GLU A 30 -8.79 -16.11 3.45
CA GLU A 30 -7.42 -15.70 3.80
C GLU A 30 -7.25 -14.18 3.60
N THR A 31 -7.71 -13.66 2.47
CA THR A 31 -7.73 -12.21 2.21
C THR A 31 -8.51 -11.45 3.27
N ALA A 32 -9.68 -11.95 3.69
CA ALA A 32 -10.50 -11.33 4.73
C ALA A 32 -9.78 -11.30 6.10
N VAL A 33 -9.12 -12.40 6.47
CA VAL A 33 -8.33 -12.47 7.72
C VAL A 33 -7.13 -11.53 7.67
N VAL A 34 -6.40 -11.50 6.56
CA VAL A 34 -5.24 -10.61 6.37
C VAL A 34 -5.68 -9.14 6.42
N ASN A 35 -6.78 -8.79 5.75
CA ASN A 35 -7.30 -7.42 5.78
C ASN A 35 -7.76 -7.03 7.19
N TRP A 36 -8.48 -7.91 7.89
CA TRP A 36 -8.84 -7.68 9.28
C TRP A 36 -7.61 -7.45 10.17
N ALA A 37 -6.57 -8.28 10.02
CA ALA A 37 -5.33 -8.14 10.77
C ALA A 37 -4.61 -6.83 10.45
N LYS A 38 -4.52 -6.42 9.17
CA LYS A 38 -3.95 -5.13 8.77
C LYS A 38 -4.66 -3.97 9.49
N HIS A 39 -5.99 -3.93 9.46
CA HIS A 39 -6.77 -2.84 10.05
C HIS A 39 -6.68 -2.80 11.58
N LYS A 40 -6.59 -3.96 12.25
CA LYS A 40 -6.64 -4.05 13.72
C LYS A 40 -5.26 -4.05 14.38
N MET A 41 -4.30 -4.74 13.77
CA MET A 41 -3.00 -5.01 14.40
C MET A 41 -1.88 -4.11 13.87
N PHE A 42 -1.81 -3.90 12.54
CA PHE A 42 -0.69 -3.17 11.94
C PHE A 42 -0.93 -1.67 11.86
N VAL A 43 -2.11 -1.24 11.45
CA VAL A 43 -2.45 0.18 11.29
C VAL A 43 -3.12 0.76 12.52
N HIS A 44 -3.39 -0.06 13.52
CA HIS A 44 -4.15 0.29 14.72
C HIS A 44 -5.59 0.76 14.41
N ASN A 45 -6.44 0.75 15.42
CA ASN A 45 -7.85 1.14 15.26
C ASN A 45 -8.00 2.67 15.39
N LYS A 46 -7.33 3.40 14.50
CA LYS A 46 -7.37 4.86 14.46
C LYS A 46 -8.72 5.34 13.95
N LYS A 47 -9.43 6.10 14.77
CA LYS A 47 -10.78 6.61 14.48
C LYS A 47 -10.82 8.12 14.30
N GLU A 48 -9.67 8.77 14.25
CA GLU A 48 -9.57 10.19 14.01
C GLU A 48 -10.30 10.55 12.69
N LYS A 49 -11.08 11.60 12.74
CA LYS A 49 -11.72 12.15 11.55
C LYS A 49 -10.82 13.22 10.97
N ASN A 50 -10.84 13.37 9.66
CA ASN A 50 -10.13 14.42 8.98
C ASN A 50 -10.61 15.80 9.49
N PRO A 51 -9.74 16.64 10.04
CA PRO A 51 -10.12 17.98 10.51
C PRO A 51 -10.24 19.00 9.37
N ILE A 52 -9.64 18.70 8.20
CA ILE A 52 -9.68 19.60 7.04
C ILE A 52 -11.11 19.63 6.47
N GLN A 53 -11.61 20.84 6.24
CA GLN A 53 -12.95 21.00 5.67
C GLN A 53 -13.00 20.45 4.25
N ASN A 54 -14.07 19.74 3.95
CA ASN A 54 -14.33 19.20 2.61
C ASN A 54 -14.74 20.35 1.65
N THR A 55 -13.75 21.05 1.12
CA THR A 55 -13.91 22.13 0.16
C THR A 55 -13.08 21.86 -1.10
N PRO A 56 -13.45 22.45 -2.25
CA PRO A 56 -12.65 22.33 -3.46
C PRO A 56 -11.19 22.78 -3.25
N ALA A 57 -10.95 23.80 -2.43
CA ALA A 57 -9.61 24.26 -2.10
C ALA A 57 -8.82 23.21 -1.31
N GLY A 58 -9.39 22.67 -0.22
CA GLY A 58 -8.72 21.62 0.57
C GLY A 58 -8.43 20.34 -0.24
N ILE A 59 -9.30 19.99 -1.20
CA ILE A 59 -9.05 18.87 -2.12
C ILE A 59 -7.91 19.22 -3.09
N ALA A 60 -7.85 20.45 -3.58
CA ALA A 60 -6.79 20.91 -4.48
C ALA A 60 -5.43 20.94 -3.77
N ASP A 61 -5.37 21.42 -2.54
CA ASP A 61 -4.16 21.42 -1.70
C ASP A 61 -3.65 19.98 -1.49
N GLY A 62 -4.57 19.06 -1.17
CA GLY A 62 -4.24 17.65 -1.02
C GLY A 62 -3.74 16.99 -2.31
N ARG A 63 -4.31 17.37 -3.47
CA ARG A 63 -3.85 16.92 -4.78
C ARG A 63 -2.45 17.45 -5.10
N GLU A 64 -2.18 18.70 -4.79
CA GLU A 64 -0.87 19.31 -5.00
C GLU A 64 0.19 18.60 -4.15
N ALA A 65 -0.04 18.46 -2.85
CA ALA A 65 0.86 17.73 -1.95
C ALA A 65 1.07 16.28 -2.43
N PHE A 66 0.00 15.58 -2.80
CA PHE A 66 0.09 14.23 -3.36
C PHE A 66 0.96 14.17 -4.61
N SER A 67 0.82 15.12 -5.53
CA SER A 67 1.58 15.15 -6.77
C SER A 67 3.09 15.29 -6.54
N HIS A 68 3.49 16.01 -5.50
CA HIS A 68 4.90 16.23 -5.15
C HIS A 68 5.54 15.04 -4.42
N TYR A 69 4.79 14.41 -3.50
CA TYR A 69 5.39 13.46 -2.57
C TYR A 69 5.02 12.00 -2.84
N CYS A 70 3.87 11.75 -3.47
CA CYS A 70 3.30 10.41 -3.59
C CYS A 70 3.25 9.90 -5.02
N ALA A 71 3.09 10.78 -6.00
CA ALA A 71 2.84 10.42 -7.40
C ALA A 71 3.98 9.63 -8.05
N ALA A 72 5.21 9.77 -7.57
CA ALA A 72 6.35 9.01 -8.08
C ALA A 72 6.13 7.49 -8.01
N CYS A 73 5.44 7.02 -6.98
CA CYS A 73 5.12 5.60 -6.80
C CYS A 73 3.66 5.29 -7.12
N HIS A 74 2.73 6.18 -6.73
CA HIS A 74 1.30 5.95 -6.85
C HIS A 74 0.67 6.46 -8.15
N GLY A 75 1.46 7.08 -9.03
CA GLY A 75 0.98 7.73 -10.25
C GLY A 75 0.22 9.03 -9.96
N LEU A 76 0.07 9.89 -10.96
CA LEU A 76 -0.70 11.13 -10.82
C LEU A 76 -2.20 10.90 -10.64
N ASP A 77 -2.67 9.72 -11.04
CA ASP A 77 -4.05 9.26 -10.89
C ASP A 77 -4.30 8.56 -9.54
N ALA A 78 -3.25 8.42 -8.70
CA ALA A 78 -3.26 7.66 -7.47
C ALA A 78 -3.64 6.16 -7.65
N GLN A 79 -3.48 5.63 -8.86
CA GLN A 79 -3.80 4.25 -9.22
C GLN A 79 -2.57 3.48 -9.71
N SER A 80 -1.38 4.07 -9.59
CA SER A 80 -0.10 3.56 -10.09
C SER A 80 -0.08 3.26 -11.59
N THR A 81 -1.09 3.74 -12.35
CA THR A 81 -1.15 3.57 -13.80
C THR A 81 0.06 4.28 -14.46
N GLY A 82 0.72 3.59 -15.38
CA GLY A 82 1.87 4.14 -16.10
C GLY A 82 3.16 4.29 -15.26
N VAL A 83 3.20 3.80 -14.01
CA VAL A 83 4.42 3.76 -13.19
C VAL A 83 5.18 2.46 -13.48
N PRO A 84 6.32 2.50 -14.19
CA PRO A 84 6.92 1.30 -14.79
C PRO A 84 7.42 0.24 -13.78
N PHE A 85 7.64 0.64 -12.54
CA PHE A 85 8.13 -0.26 -11.49
C PHE A 85 7.06 -0.68 -10.49
N ALA A 86 5.87 -0.06 -10.51
CA ALA A 86 4.83 -0.27 -9.51
C ALA A 86 4.43 -1.75 -9.36
N ASP A 87 4.24 -2.44 -10.49
CA ASP A 87 3.86 -3.86 -10.52
C ASP A 87 5.03 -4.79 -10.16
N ARG A 88 6.26 -4.30 -10.19
CA ARG A 88 7.47 -5.06 -9.88
C ARG A 88 7.90 -4.96 -8.43
N MET A 89 7.26 -4.07 -7.67
CA MET A 89 7.48 -3.99 -6.23
C MET A 89 6.85 -5.19 -5.50
N SER A 90 7.36 -5.53 -4.34
CA SER A 90 6.83 -6.62 -3.52
C SER A 90 6.49 -6.11 -2.12
N PRO A 91 5.21 -5.96 -1.79
CA PRO A 91 4.03 -6.10 -2.67
C PRO A 91 3.97 -5.00 -3.75
N PRO A 92 3.20 -5.22 -4.84
CA PRO A 92 2.96 -4.18 -5.83
C PRO A 92 2.34 -2.92 -5.22
N VAL A 93 2.62 -1.74 -5.81
CA VAL A 93 2.01 -0.48 -5.38
C VAL A 93 0.50 -0.54 -5.64
N PRO A 94 -0.35 -0.41 -4.62
CA PRO A 94 -1.78 -0.55 -4.79
C PRO A 94 -2.41 0.70 -5.44
N SER A 95 -3.51 0.50 -6.16
CA SER A 95 -4.42 1.60 -6.50
C SER A 95 -5.05 2.17 -5.23
N LEU A 96 -4.87 3.48 -4.99
CA LEU A 96 -5.45 4.15 -3.83
C LEU A 96 -6.95 4.44 -4.01
N ALA A 97 -7.47 4.37 -5.23
CA ALA A 97 -8.91 4.39 -5.53
C ALA A 97 -9.58 3.02 -5.31
N GLY A 98 -8.80 1.96 -5.12
CA GLY A 98 -9.28 0.60 -4.91
C GLY A 98 -9.96 0.40 -3.56
N MET A 99 -10.84 -0.61 -3.47
CA MET A 99 -11.61 -0.90 -2.25
C MET A 99 -10.72 -1.15 -1.03
N ASP A 100 -9.57 -1.79 -1.20
CA ASP A 100 -8.65 -2.07 -0.09
C ASP A 100 -8.15 -0.78 0.55
N ALA A 101 -7.65 0.19 -0.25
CA ALA A 101 -7.20 1.48 0.24
C ALA A 101 -8.36 2.32 0.81
N GLN A 102 -9.51 2.29 0.15
CA GLN A 102 -10.70 3.05 0.57
C GLN A 102 -11.40 2.47 1.80
N SER A 103 -11.10 1.24 2.19
CA SER A 103 -11.65 0.61 3.40
C SER A 103 -11.01 1.11 4.71
N TYR A 104 -9.82 1.72 4.65
CA TYR A 104 -9.20 2.33 5.82
C TYR A 104 -9.95 3.57 6.29
N SER A 105 -10.01 3.82 7.60
CA SER A 105 -10.50 5.11 8.14
C SER A 105 -9.53 6.25 7.80
N ASP A 106 -9.97 7.50 7.93
CA ASP A 106 -9.11 8.66 7.68
C ASP A 106 -7.89 8.66 8.61
N GLY A 107 -8.10 8.36 9.90
CA GLY A 107 -7.00 8.23 10.85
C GLY A 107 -6.04 7.10 10.52
N GLN A 108 -6.53 6.00 9.93
CA GLN A 108 -5.67 4.92 9.47
C GLN A 108 -4.85 5.33 8.24
N LEU A 109 -5.46 6.03 7.28
CA LEU A 109 -4.73 6.58 6.12
C LEU A 109 -3.67 7.58 6.56
N LYS A 110 -4.03 8.50 7.49
CA LYS A 110 -3.05 9.43 8.06
C LYS A 110 -1.88 8.68 8.69
N TRP A 111 -2.17 7.68 9.51
CA TRP A 111 -1.14 6.88 10.17
C TRP A 111 -0.22 6.17 9.15
N ILE A 112 -0.80 5.62 8.08
CA ILE A 112 -0.03 4.99 6.99
C ILE A 112 0.91 6.01 6.33
N ILE A 113 0.43 7.22 6.07
CA ILE A 113 1.26 8.28 5.48
C ILE A 113 2.34 8.73 6.45
N ASP A 114 2.00 8.91 7.74
CA ASP A 114 2.97 9.28 8.78
C ASP A 114 4.13 8.30 8.89
N PHE A 115 3.83 7.01 8.97
CA PHE A 115 4.82 5.99 9.38
C PHE A 115 5.23 5.04 8.25
N GLY A 116 4.55 5.07 7.12
CA GLY A 116 4.78 4.14 6.02
C GLY A 116 4.29 2.73 6.34
N ILE A 117 4.61 1.80 5.45
CA ILE A 117 4.28 0.37 5.60
C ILE A 117 5.55 -0.46 5.41
N TRP A 118 6.12 -0.91 6.52
CA TRP A 118 7.22 -1.88 6.46
C TRP A 118 6.65 -3.31 6.31
N PRO A 119 7.20 -4.18 5.44
CA PRO A 119 8.37 -4.02 4.57
C PRO A 119 8.04 -3.67 3.10
N SER A 120 6.91 -3.00 2.83
CA SER A 120 6.43 -2.73 1.47
C SER A 120 7.27 -1.73 0.67
N GLY A 121 8.19 -1.02 1.33
CA GLY A 121 8.96 0.05 0.72
C GLY A 121 8.23 1.41 0.68
N MET A 122 6.99 1.53 1.18
CA MET A 122 6.33 2.82 1.36
C MET A 122 6.98 3.56 2.54
N PRO A 123 7.66 4.71 2.31
CA PRO A 123 8.29 5.46 3.39
C PRO A 123 7.25 6.20 4.24
N GLY A 124 7.60 6.50 5.47
CA GLY A 124 6.83 7.43 6.31
C GLY A 124 7.19 8.87 6.01
N SER A 125 6.22 9.77 6.12
CA SER A 125 6.36 11.21 5.86
C SER A 125 6.39 12.05 7.13
N LYS A 126 6.34 11.44 8.31
CA LYS A 126 6.33 12.16 9.59
C LYS A 126 7.60 12.98 9.78
N GLY A 127 7.43 14.28 10.04
CA GLY A 127 8.54 15.23 10.16
C GLY A 127 9.03 15.78 8.81
N MET A 128 8.54 15.27 7.70
CA MET A 128 8.77 15.79 6.34
C MET A 128 7.57 16.60 5.85
N LEU A 129 6.36 16.11 6.09
CA LEU A 129 5.10 16.79 5.84
C LEU A 129 4.49 17.27 7.15
N SER A 130 3.77 18.38 7.10
CA SER A 130 2.94 18.86 8.21
C SER A 130 1.69 17.99 8.36
N ASP A 131 1.08 18.02 9.54
CA ASP A 131 -0.18 17.31 9.78
C ASP A 131 -1.29 17.78 8.82
N ASP A 132 -1.35 19.09 8.52
CA ASP A 132 -2.37 19.64 7.63
C ASP A 132 -2.17 19.16 6.18
N GLU A 133 -0.93 19.09 5.69
CA GLU A 133 -0.63 18.51 4.37
C GLU A 133 -1.05 17.05 4.29
N ILE A 134 -0.75 16.25 5.32
CA ILE A 134 -1.14 14.84 5.35
C ILE A 134 -2.67 14.70 5.39
N TRP A 135 -3.37 15.49 6.20
CA TRP A 135 -4.82 15.47 6.23
C TRP A 135 -5.47 15.94 4.91
N SER A 136 -4.86 16.93 4.23
CA SER A 136 -5.29 17.35 2.89
C SER A 136 -5.09 16.23 1.86
N ILE A 137 -3.97 15.50 1.94
CA ILE A 137 -3.76 14.31 1.10
C ILE A 137 -4.86 13.27 1.37
N VAL A 138 -5.19 12.97 2.63
CA VAL A 138 -6.29 12.04 2.98
C VAL A 138 -7.62 12.52 2.39
N LEU A 139 -7.91 13.83 2.47
CA LEU A 139 -9.10 14.41 1.87
C LEU A 139 -9.13 14.20 0.35
N TYR A 140 -8.02 14.46 -0.34
CA TYR A 140 -7.90 14.20 -1.79
C TYR A 140 -8.14 12.72 -2.12
N LEU A 141 -7.54 11.79 -1.37
CA LEU A 141 -7.72 10.35 -1.60
C LEU A 141 -9.19 9.91 -1.48
N ARG A 142 -10.00 10.58 -0.66
CA ARG A 142 -11.45 10.32 -0.55
C ARG A 142 -12.26 10.81 -1.74
N HIS A 143 -11.67 11.69 -2.55
CA HIS A 143 -12.31 12.28 -3.73
C HIS A 143 -11.72 11.75 -5.05
N LEU A 144 -10.94 10.67 -4.98
CA LEU A 144 -10.43 10.01 -6.19
C LEU A 144 -11.60 9.46 -7.02
N PRO A 145 -11.52 9.58 -8.36
CA PRO A 145 -12.47 8.92 -9.23
C PRO A 145 -12.36 7.40 -9.09
N PRO A 146 -13.39 6.64 -9.50
CA PRO A 146 -13.37 5.19 -9.44
C PRO A 146 -12.12 4.59 -10.10
N ALA A 147 -11.62 3.50 -9.55
CA ALA A 147 -10.44 2.83 -10.07
C ALA A 147 -10.62 2.48 -11.56
N GLY A 148 -9.62 2.80 -12.38
CA GLY A 148 -9.60 2.57 -13.82
C GLY A 148 -10.41 3.56 -14.66
N SER A 149 -11.06 4.57 -14.04
CA SER A 149 -11.93 5.51 -14.78
C SER A 149 -11.17 6.59 -15.56
N LEU A 150 -9.90 6.86 -15.21
CA LEU A 150 -9.10 7.93 -15.83
C LEU A 150 -8.22 7.45 -17.00
N GLY A 151 -8.10 6.15 -17.22
CA GLY A 151 -7.12 5.62 -18.17
C GLY A 151 -5.67 5.86 -17.73
N GLU A 152 -4.74 5.81 -18.67
CA GLU A 152 -3.32 6.05 -18.38
C GLU A 152 -3.01 7.55 -18.27
N PRO A 153 -2.20 7.96 -17.26
CA PRO A 153 -1.76 9.34 -17.12
C PRO A 153 -0.88 9.77 -18.31
N GLN A 154 -1.19 10.91 -18.92
CA GLN A 154 -0.49 11.39 -20.12
C GLN A 154 1.01 11.66 -19.91
N MET A 155 1.45 11.93 -18.67
CA MET A 155 2.85 12.23 -18.38
C MET A 155 3.82 11.06 -18.62
N TYR A 156 3.32 9.83 -18.70
CA TYR A 156 4.13 8.64 -18.93
C TYR A 156 4.02 8.08 -20.35
N THR A 157 3.30 8.76 -21.22
CA THR A 157 3.06 8.38 -22.62
C THR A 157 4.06 9.04 -23.59
N GLN A 158 5.34 9.13 -23.23
CA GLN A 158 6.39 9.62 -24.14
C GLN A 158 7.12 8.47 -24.81
#